data_e5a9aef353b00eb7002572bb5f0a928b
#
_entry.id   e5a9aef353b00eb7002572bb5f0a928b
#
_cell.length_a   1.000
_cell.length_b   1.000
_cell.length_c   1.000
_cell.angle_alpha   90.00
_cell.angle_beta   90.00
_cell.angle_gamma   90.00
#
_symmetry.space_group_name_H-M   'P 1'
#
loop_
_entity.id
_entity.type
_entity.pdbx_description
1 polymer ?
#
loop_
_entity_poly.entity_id
_entity_poly.type
_entity_poly.pdbx_seq_one_letter_code
_entity_poly.pdbx_strand_id
1 'polypeptide(L)'
;MNLSLENKTYLIAGGSKGIGLALSQQLLAAGANVHVFSRTAPALPQNDRLVHQVCDFATDEFEAFELPDAIHGVAYCPGTINLRSFRGLKLEDFRNDFEVNTMGAVKFLKGCQTGLKKGADQHPTSVVLFSTVAVSTGLPMHASIAVAKGAIEGLTRSLAAELAPKVRVNCLAPALTDTPLAASFFSTDENVLPWTRSIRLGEREHQLIWLTWRLCY
;
A
#
# COMPACT_ATOMS: atom_id res chain seq x y z
N MET A 1 -10.51 -22.61 3.59
CA MET A 1 -11.39 -21.76 4.42
C MET A 1 -11.80 -20.58 3.55
N ASN A 2 -13.05 -20.51 3.11
CA ASN A 2 -13.55 -19.36 2.38
C ASN A 2 -13.77 -18.24 3.40
N LEU A 3 -12.96 -17.20 3.35
CA LEU A 3 -13.15 -15.98 4.13
C LEU A 3 -14.29 -15.19 3.47
N SER A 4 -15.45 -15.10 4.11
CA SER A 4 -16.52 -14.20 3.65
C SER A 4 -16.29 -12.82 4.25
N LEU A 5 -16.21 -11.80 3.37
CA LEU A 5 -16.10 -10.39 3.76
C LEU A 5 -17.37 -9.61 3.40
N GLU A 6 -18.50 -10.30 3.31
CA GLU A 6 -19.80 -9.68 3.03
C GLU A 6 -20.09 -8.56 4.02
N ASN A 7 -20.62 -7.45 3.51
CA ASN A 7 -20.91 -6.22 4.27
C ASN A 7 -19.70 -5.56 4.94
N LYS A 8 -18.48 -5.97 4.61
CA LYS A 8 -17.25 -5.29 5.04
C LYS A 8 -16.79 -4.31 3.97
N THR A 9 -16.33 -3.14 4.38
CA THR A 9 -15.88 -2.06 3.49
C THR A 9 -14.39 -1.82 3.64
N TYR A 10 -13.69 -1.82 2.51
CA TYR A 10 -12.25 -1.61 2.43
C TYR A 10 -11.91 -0.44 1.51
N LEU A 11 -10.95 0.39 1.92
CA LEU A 11 -10.44 1.49 1.13
C LEU A 11 -9.02 1.20 0.67
N ILE A 12 -8.78 1.27 -0.64
CA ILE A 12 -7.48 0.94 -1.24
C ILE A 12 -6.95 2.17 -1.96
N ALA A 13 -5.98 2.82 -1.37
CA ALA A 13 -5.19 3.81 -2.05
C ALA A 13 -4.25 3.12 -3.05
N GLY A 14 -4.19 3.63 -4.31
CA GLY A 14 -3.37 3.03 -5.37
C GLY A 14 -3.91 1.69 -5.90
N GLY A 15 -5.23 1.45 -5.83
CA GLY A 15 -5.85 0.19 -6.21
C GLY A 15 -6.01 -0.07 -7.71
N SER A 16 -5.45 0.77 -8.60
CA SER A 16 -5.61 0.60 -10.06
C SER A 16 -4.55 -0.28 -10.71
N LYS A 17 -3.42 -0.55 -10.07
CA LYS A 17 -2.30 -1.32 -10.62
C LYS A 17 -1.56 -2.10 -9.53
N GLY A 18 -0.76 -3.09 -9.93
CA GLY A 18 0.16 -3.82 -9.05
C GLY A 18 -0.51 -4.43 -7.82
N ILE A 19 0.12 -4.27 -6.66
CA ILE A 19 -0.32 -4.85 -5.38
C ILE A 19 -1.74 -4.39 -5.01
N GLY A 20 -2.03 -3.09 -5.15
CA GLY A 20 -3.35 -2.54 -4.81
C GLY A 20 -4.47 -3.09 -5.70
N LEU A 21 -4.22 -3.30 -7.00
CA LEU A 21 -5.17 -3.93 -7.91
C LEU A 21 -5.44 -5.38 -7.53
N ALA A 22 -4.39 -6.17 -7.29
CA ALA A 22 -4.51 -7.56 -6.88
C ALA A 22 -5.30 -7.69 -5.55
N LEU A 23 -5.03 -6.80 -4.60
CA LEU A 23 -5.76 -6.74 -3.34
C LEU A 23 -7.25 -6.40 -3.56
N SER A 24 -7.54 -5.39 -4.40
CA SER A 24 -8.92 -5.01 -4.73
C SER A 24 -9.71 -6.17 -5.34
N GLN A 25 -9.08 -6.93 -6.27
CA GLN A 25 -9.66 -8.13 -6.86
C GLN A 25 -10.01 -9.19 -5.81
N GLN A 26 -9.09 -9.48 -4.89
CA GLN A 26 -9.28 -10.50 -3.86
C GLN A 26 -10.38 -10.11 -2.87
N LEU A 27 -10.43 -8.84 -2.46
CA LEU A 27 -11.46 -8.33 -1.56
C LEU A 27 -12.86 -8.42 -2.21
N LEU A 28 -12.99 -8.03 -3.47
CA LEU A 28 -14.24 -8.15 -4.23
C LEU A 28 -14.67 -9.61 -4.37
N ALA A 29 -13.73 -10.51 -4.68
CA ALA A 29 -14.00 -11.95 -4.77
C ALA A 29 -14.46 -12.55 -3.43
N ALA A 30 -14.01 -12.00 -2.31
CA ALA A 30 -14.44 -12.38 -0.96
C ALA A 30 -15.78 -11.74 -0.52
N GLY A 31 -16.41 -10.93 -1.38
CA GLY A 31 -17.72 -10.30 -1.11
C GLY A 31 -17.66 -8.90 -0.49
N ALA A 32 -16.49 -8.31 -0.33
CA ALA A 32 -16.34 -6.99 0.27
C ALA A 32 -16.82 -5.85 -0.64
N ASN A 33 -17.18 -4.73 -0.03
CA ASN A 33 -17.28 -3.43 -0.69
C ASN A 33 -15.89 -2.80 -0.75
N VAL A 34 -15.47 -2.37 -1.94
CA VAL A 34 -14.12 -1.84 -2.16
C VAL A 34 -14.17 -0.45 -2.74
N HIS A 35 -13.57 0.51 -2.06
CA HIS A 35 -13.36 1.87 -2.54
C HIS A 35 -11.90 2.03 -2.96
N VAL A 36 -11.67 2.32 -4.23
CA VAL A 36 -10.34 2.54 -4.81
C VAL A 36 -10.11 4.02 -5.02
N PHE A 37 -9.01 4.53 -4.50
CA PHE A 37 -8.52 5.90 -4.71
C PHE A 37 -7.24 5.84 -5.54
N SER A 38 -7.29 6.37 -6.76
CA SER A 38 -6.16 6.32 -7.69
C SER A 38 -6.37 7.26 -8.87
N ARG A 39 -5.28 7.68 -9.53
CA ARG A 39 -5.31 8.57 -10.69
C ARG A 39 -6.06 8.01 -11.90
N THR A 40 -6.11 6.71 -12.01
CA THR A 40 -6.77 6.00 -13.11
C THR A 40 -7.68 4.91 -12.57
N ALA A 41 -8.80 4.65 -13.24
CA ALA A 41 -9.70 3.57 -12.84
C ALA A 41 -8.99 2.20 -12.87
N PRO A 42 -9.33 1.29 -11.94
CA PRO A 42 -8.83 -0.08 -11.97
C PRO A 42 -9.38 -0.83 -13.20
N ALA A 43 -8.54 -1.62 -13.85
CA ALA A 43 -8.96 -2.49 -14.96
C ALA A 43 -9.67 -3.74 -14.39
N LEU A 44 -10.84 -3.55 -13.79
CA LEU A 44 -11.67 -4.59 -13.21
C LEU A 44 -13.03 -4.65 -13.91
N PRO A 45 -13.69 -5.82 -13.98
CA PRO A 45 -15.07 -5.91 -14.42
C PRO A 45 -15.98 -5.01 -13.59
N GLN A 46 -17.03 -4.50 -14.22
CA GLN A 46 -18.06 -3.72 -13.53
C GLN A 46 -18.64 -4.53 -12.36
N ASN A 47 -18.70 -3.90 -11.18
CA ASN A 47 -19.14 -4.54 -9.96
C ASN A 47 -19.77 -3.49 -9.04
N ASP A 48 -21.00 -3.74 -8.59
CA ASP A 48 -21.76 -2.81 -7.75
C ASP A 48 -21.09 -2.55 -6.38
N ARG A 49 -20.16 -3.44 -5.98
CA ARG A 49 -19.37 -3.29 -4.77
C ARG A 49 -18.03 -2.56 -4.98
N LEU A 50 -17.75 -2.11 -6.19
CA LEU A 50 -16.53 -1.37 -6.51
C LEU A 50 -16.86 0.10 -6.78
N VAL A 51 -16.29 0.98 -5.96
CA VAL A 51 -16.34 2.43 -6.15
C VAL A 51 -14.94 2.93 -6.47
N HIS A 52 -14.79 3.73 -7.51
CA HIS A 52 -13.52 4.40 -7.84
C HIS A 52 -13.66 5.91 -7.72
N GLN A 53 -12.73 6.53 -7.02
CA GLN A 53 -12.58 7.98 -6.94
C GLN A 53 -11.19 8.38 -7.46
N VAL A 54 -11.16 9.37 -8.35
CA VAL A 54 -9.89 9.90 -8.89
C VAL A 54 -9.17 10.66 -7.78
N CYS A 55 -7.94 10.27 -7.50
CA CYS A 55 -7.12 10.87 -6.44
C CYS A 55 -5.63 10.82 -6.80
N ASP A 56 -4.94 11.94 -6.67
CA ASP A 56 -3.49 12.03 -6.67
C ASP A 56 -2.99 12.36 -5.26
N PHE A 57 -2.42 11.39 -4.57
CA PHE A 57 -1.93 11.56 -3.19
C PHE A 57 -0.77 12.52 -3.03
N ALA A 58 -0.13 12.97 -4.14
CA ALA A 58 0.89 14.01 -4.09
C ALA A 58 0.29 15.42 -3.95
N THR A 59 -0.90 15.65 -4.50
CA THR A 59 -1.48 16.99 -4.65
C THR A 59 -2.82 17.18 -3.97
N ASP A 60 -3.63 16.11 -3.88
CA ASP A 60 -5.01 16.23 -3.42
C ASP A 60 -5.10 16.21 -1.90
N GLU A 61 -6.07 16.95 -1.36
CA GLU A 61 -6.45 16.93 0.04
C GLU A 61 -7.51 15.84 0.26
N PHE A 62 -7.16 14.81 1.04
CA PHE A 62 -8.00 13.63 1.19
C PHE A 62 -9.29 13.87 1.98
N GLU A 63 -9.33 14.93 2.79
CA GLU A 63 -10.52 15.35 3.52
C GLU A 63 -11.71 15.77 2.62
N ALA A 64 -11.44 16.08 1.35
CA ALA A 64 -12.47 16.46 0.37
C ALA A 64 -13.24 15.25 -0.20
N PHE A 65 -12.80 14.01 0.05
CA PHE A 65 -13.44 12.82 -0.48
C PHE A 65 -14.58 12.33 0.40
N GLU A 66 -15.66 11.87 -0.25
CA GLU A 66 -16.76 11.19 0.44
C GLU A 66 -16.34 9.77 0.83
N LEU A 67 -16.33 9.49 2.12
CA LEU A 67 -15.92 8.21 2.66
C LEU A 67 -17.11 7.46 3.27
N PRO A 68 -17.09 6.12 3.24
CA PRO A 68 -18.06 5.30 3.96
C PRO A 68 -18.02 5.58 5.47
N ASP A 69 -19.18 5.53 6.10
CA ASP A 69 -19.32 5.81 7.53
C ASP A 69 -18.56 4.79 8.41
N ALA A 70 -18.58 3.52 8.03
CA ALA A 70 -17.83 2.44 8.68
C ALA A 70 -16.81 1.82 7.71
N ILE A 71 -15.55 1.78 8.13
CA ILE A 71 -14.42 1.23 7.36
C ILE A 71 -13.83 0.06 8.14
N HIS A 72 -13.72 -1.11 7.51
CA HIS A 72 -13.22 -2.33 8.15
C HIS A 72 -11.73 -2.57 7.90
N GLY A 73 -11.18 -1.95 6.85
CA GLY A 73 -9.76 -1.97 6.61
C GLY A 73 -9.34 -0.99 5.53
N VAL A 74 -8.08 -0.57 5.60
CA VAL A 74 -7.46 0.30 4.60
C VAL A 74 -6.08 -0.21 4.22
N ALA A 75 -5.71 -0.01 2.94
CA ALA A 75 -4.36 -0.26 2.46
C ALA A 75 -3.86 0.94 1.68
N TYR A 76 -2.64 1.40 1.99
CA TYR A 76 -1.97 2.46 1.25
C TYR A 76 -0.88 1.86 0.37
N CYS A 77 -1.18 1.71 -0.93
CA CYS A 77 -0.30 1.10 -1.92
C CYS A 77 0.45 2.07 -2.85
N PRO A 78 0.15 3.41 -2.90
CA PRO A 78 0.92 4.30 -3.74
C PRO A 78 2.39 4.29 -3.37
N GLY A 79 3.25 4.45 -4.37
CA GLY A 79 4.67 4.52 -4.17
C GLY A 79 5.41 4.99 -5.41
N THR A 80 6.65 5.37 -5.21
CA THR A 80 7.61 5.73 -6.25
C THR A 80 8.82 4.82 -6.20
N ILE A 81 9.53 4.70 -7.30
CA ILE A 81 10.88 4.10 -7.35
C ILE A 81 11.79 5.08 -8.06
N ASN A 82 12.76 5.63 -7.31
CA ASN A 82 13.75 6.57 -7.81
C ASN A 82 15.14 6.05 -7.43
N LEU A 83 15.72 5.21 -8.32
CA LEU A 83 17.01 4.57 -8.07
C LEU A 83 18.13 5.38 -8.69
N ARG A 84 18.88 6.09 -7.86
CA ARG A 84 20.06 6.87 -8.25
C ARG A 84 21.13 6.81 -7.16
N SER A 85 22.40 6.99 -7.56
CA SER A 85 23.47 7.16 -6.58
C SER A 85 23.18 8.37 -5.70
N PHE A 86 23.64 8.37 -4.44
CA PHE A 86 23.40 9.48 -3.52
C PHE A 86 23.91 10.82 -4.08
N ARG A 87 25.04 10.81 -4.81
CA ARG A 87 25.58 11.99 -5.50
C ARG A 87 24.64 12.50 -6.61
N GLY A 88 23.91 11.61 -7.27
CA GLY A 88 23.01 11.95 -8.38
C GLY A 88 21.59 12.31 -7.95
N LEU A 89 21.23 12.08 -6.68
CA LEU A 89 19.94 12.47 -6.12
C LEU A 89 19.92 13.98 -5.81
N LYS A 90 18.83 14.63 -6.19
CA LYS A 90 18.53 16.01 -5.81
C LYS A 90 17.68 16.04 -4.55
N LEU A 91 17.69 17.15 -3.81
CA LEU A 91 16.79 17.32 -2.66
C LEU A 91 15.31 17.18 -3.03
N GLU A 92 14.96 17.56 -4.27
CA GLU A 92 13.61 17.41 -4.79
C GLU A 92 13.19 15.95 -4.94
N ASP A 93 14.11 15.05 -5.32
CA ASP A 93 13.84 13.62 -5.40
C ASP A 93 13.43 13.06 -4.01
N PHE A 94 14.10 13.51 -2.94
CA PHE A 94 13.74 13.14 -1.56
C PHE A 94 12.36 13.70 -1.15
N ARG A 95 12.07 14.96 -1.51
CA ARG A 95 10.77 15.59 -1.21
C ARG A 95 9.64 14.86 -1.91
N ASN A 96 9.81 14.58 -3.21
CA ASN A 96 8.79 13.90 -4.01
C ASN A 96 8.54 12.46 -3.51
N ASP A 97 9.60 11.70 -3.22
CA ASP A 97 9.46 10.36 -2.66
C ASP A 97 8.78 10.42 -1.29
N PHE A 98 9.13 11.39 -0.44
CA PHE A 98 8.52 11.55 0.88
C PHE A 98 7.05 11.96 0.77
N GLU A 99 6.71 12.90 -0.14
CA GLU A 99 5.33 13.35 -0.33
C GLU A 99 4.41 12.20 -0.74
N VAL A 100 4.77 11.46 -1.79
CA VAL A 100 3.94 10.36 -2.29
C VAL A 100 3.88 9.20 -1.30
N ASN A 101 5.04 8.75 -0.79
CA ASN A 101 5.09 7.52 0.01
C ASN A 101 4.68 7.73 1.46
N THR A 102 4.95 8.90 2.04
CA THR A 102 4.77 9.15 3.47
C THR A 102 3.61 10.11 3.73
N MET A 103 3.68 11.32 3.20
CA MET A 103 2.64 12.32 3.46
C MET A 103 1.29 11.93 2.87
N GLY A 104 1.27 11.32 1.67
CA GLY A 104 0.05 10.76 1.11
C GLY A 104 -0.58 9.69 2.01
N ALA A 105 0.24 8.82 2.62
CA ALA A 105 -0.26 7.85 3.60
C ALA A 105 -0.82 8.53 4.86
N VAL A 106 -0.17 9.57 5.36
CA VAL A 106 -0.64 10.35 6.51
C VAL A 106 -1.99 11.00 6.20
N LYS A 107 -2.13 11.70 5.06
CA LYS A 107 -3.39 12.32 4.60
C LYS A 107 -4.50 11.27 4.52
N PHE A 108 -4.23 10.14 3.85
CA PHE A 108 -5.19 9.04 3.71
C PHE A 108 -5.66 8.49 5.06
N LEU A 109 -4.75 8.20 5.97
CA LEU A 109 -5.08 7.63 7.27
C LEU A 109 -5.83 8.62 8.17
N LYS A 110 -5.49 9.90 8.14
CA LYS A 110 -6.23 10.94 8.87
C LYS A 110 -7.68 11.00 8.42
N GLY A 111 -7.96 10.99 7.12
CA GLY A 111 -9.32 10.94 6.60
C GLY A 111 -10.08 9.67 6.98
N CYS A 112 -9.40 8.52 7.00
CA CYS A 112 -10.02 7.23 7.33
C CYS A 112 -10.25 6.98 8.84
N GLN A 113 -9.64 7.75 9.74
CA GLN A 113 -9.57 7.43 11.17
C GLN A 113 -10.94 7.26 11.83
N THR A 114 -11.88 8.14 11.54
CA THR A 114 -13.24 8.09 12.11
C THR A 114 -13.97 6.83 11.64
N GLY A 115 -13.95 6.54 10.35
CA GLY A 115 -14.56 5.35 9.78
C GLY A 115 -13.96 4.05 10.30
N LEU A 116 -12.63 3.99 10.46
CA LEU A 116 -11.94 2.84 11.07
C LEU A 116 -12.38 2.59 12.51
N LYS A 117 -12.55 3.64 13.32
CA LYS A 117 -13.06 3.50 14.70
C LYS A 117 -14.51 3.01 14.74
N LYS A 118 -15.35 3.47 13.82
CA LYS A 118 -16.75 3.03 13.69
C LYS A 118 -16.87 1.61 13.17
N GLY A 119 -16.00 1.18 12.25
CA GLY A 119 -15.96 -0.19 11.72
C GLY A 119 -15.51 -1.25 12.73
N ALA A 120 -14.93 -0.84 13.86
CA ALA A 120 -14.38 -1.72 14.89
C ALA A 120 -15.41 -2.19 15.92
N ASP A 121 -16.64 -2.54 15.49
CA ASP A 121 -17.72 -2.93 16.42
C ASP A 121 -17.46 -4.29 17.06
N GLN A 122 -17.36 -5.34 16.26
CA GLN A 122 -17.18 -6.72 16.73
C GLN A 122 -15.73 -7.19 16.68
N HIS A 123 -14.95 -6.67 15.74
CA HIS A 123 -13.55 -7.02 15.51
C HIS A 123 -12.72 -5.76 15.24
N PRO A 124 -11.43 -5.75 15.63
CA PRO A 124 -10.55 -4.66 15.28
C PRO A 124 -10.46 -4.46 13.77
N THR A 125 -10.45 -3.21 13.32
CA THR A 125 -10.18 -2.87 11.92
C THR A 125 -8.70 -2.98 11.61
N SER A 126 -8.32 -2.94 10.33
CA SER A 126 -6.96 -3.18 9.88
C SER A 126 -6.43 -2.05 8.99
N VAL A 127 -5.21 -1.62 9.25
CA VAL A 127 -4.43 -0.74 8.40
C VAL A 127 -3.21 -1.50 7.89
N VAL A 128 -2.98 -1.45 6.57
CA VAL A 128 -1.80 -2.03 5.93
C VAL A 128 -1.04 -0.95 5.16
N LEU A 129 0.22 -0.78 5.52
CA LEU A 129 1.18 0.10 4.87
C LEU A 129 2.27 -0.71 4.18
N PHE A 130 2.96 -0.12 3.22
CA PHE A 130 4.02 -0.79 2.47
C PHE A 130 5.35 -0.06 2.63
N SER A 131 6.34 -0.75 3.20
CA SER A 131 7.75 -0.42 3.22
C SER A 131 8.50 -1.12 2.08
N THR A 132 9.75 -1.42 2.27
CA THR A 132 10.63 -2.19 1.38
C THR A 132 11.75 -2.83 2.19
N VAL A 133 12.22 -4.01 1.76
CA VAL A 133 13.41 -4.65 2.35
C VAL A 133 14.64 -3.74 2.33
N ALA A 134 14.70 -2.78 1.41
CA ALA A 134 15.81 -1.82 1.31
C ALA A 134 16.00 -0.98 2.59
N VAL A 135 14.96 -0.79 3.41
CA VAL A 135 15.06 -0.06 4.68
C VAL A 135 15.91 -0.83 5.71
N SER A 136 15.67 -2.13 5.82
CA SER A 136 16.34 -2.96 6.82
C SER A 136 17.69 -3.50 6.35
N THR A 137 17.84 -3.81 5.04
CA THR A 137 19.05 -4.40 4.49
C THR A 137 20.07 -3.37 3.99
N GLY A 138 19.60 -2.16 3.64
CA GLY A 138 20.40 -1.13 2.99
C GLY A 138 20.83 -1.54 1.57
N LEU A 139 20.14 -1.02 0.57
CA LEU A 139 20.46 -1.30 -0.84
C LEU A 139 21.11 -0.09 -1.50
N PRO A 140 22.12 -0.29 -2.38
CA PRO A 140 22.70 0.79 -3.16
C PRO A 140 21.63 1.50 -3.99
N MET A 141 21.79 2.80 -4.22
CA MET A 141 20.90 3.63 -5.05
C MET A 141 19.49 3.85 -4.52
N HIS A 142 19.17 3.42 -3.29
CA HIS A 142 17.83 3.49 -2.70
C HIS A 142 17.66 4.61 -1.66
N ALA A 143 18.58 5.56 -1.55
CA ALA A 143 18.61 6.50 -0.42
C ALA A 143 17.30 7.29 -0.23
N SER A 144 16.70 7.87 -1.30
CA SER A 144 15.48 8.66 -1.17
C SER A 144 14.27 7.81 -0.78
N ILE A 145 14.10 6.67 -1.44
CA ILE A 145 12.97 5.78 -1.14
C ILE A 145 13.14 5.09 0.23
N ALA A 146 14.36 4.76 0.65
CA ALA A 146 14.63 4.18 1.97
C ALA A 146 14.28 5.16 3.10
N VAL A 147 14.57 6.47 2.92
CA VAL A 147 14.15 7.51 3.88
C VAL A 147 12.63 7.57 3.98
N ALA A 148 11.91 7.65 2.85
CA ALA A 148 10.47 7.74 2.84
C ALA A 148 9.80 6.48 3.43
N LYS A 149 10.28 5.30 3.06
CA LYS A 149 9.72 4.03 3.56
C LYS A 149 10.13 3.72 5.01
N GLY A 150 11.29 4.18 5.45
CA GLY A 150 11.66 4.15 6.88
C GLY A 150 10.72 4.99 7.75
N ALA A 151 10.27 6.14 7.23
CA ALA A 151 9.27 6.95 7.90
C ALA A 151 7.91 6.21 8.02
N ILE A 152 7.50 5.44 7.00
CA ILE A 152 6.30 4.58 7.05
C ILE A 152 6.41 3.53 8.17
N GLU A 153 7.56 2.93 8.37
CA GLU A 153 7.77 1.98 9.48
C GLU A 153 7.65 2.65 10.85
N GLY A 154 8.21 3.86 10.99
CA GLY A 154 8.04 4.68 12.20
C GLY A 154 6.59 5.04 12.46
N LEU A 155 5.88 5.51 11.42
CA LEU A 155 4.45 5.82 11.48
C LEU A 155 3.63 4.60 11.89
N THR A 156 3.92 3.43 11.31
CA THR A 156 3.23 2.17 11.63
C THR A 156 3.32 1.84 13.12
N ARG A 157 4.52 1.87 13.70
CA ARG A 157 4.72 1.57 15.13
C ARG A 157 3.99 2.55 16.03
N SER A 158 4.04 3.84 15.70
CA SER A 158 3.37 4.88 16.48
C SER A 158 1.84 4.70 16.45
N LEU A 159 1.26 4.54 15.25
CA LEU A 159 -0.17 4.38 15.11
C LEU A 159 -0.68 3.03 15.66
N ALA A 160 0.11 1.96 15.57
CA ALA A 160 -0.24 0.68 16.20
C ALA A 160 -0.40 0.82 17.72
N ALA A 161 0.50 1.58 18.37
CA ALA A 161 0.40 1.84 19.80
C ALA A 161 -0.78 2.76 20.15
N GLU A 162 -1.00 3.82 19.36
CA GLU A 162 -2.04 4.82 19.63
C GLU A 162 -3.46 4.30 19.40
N LEU A 163 -3.66 3.48 18.35
CA LEU A 163 -4.98 3.07 17.91
C LEU A 163 -5.44 1.72 18.47
N ALA A 164 -4.56 1.00 19.17
CA ALA A 164 -4.89 -0.25 19.84
C ALA A 164 -5.97 -0.03 20.93
N PRO A 165 -6.83 -1.00 21.22
CA PRO A 165 -6.99 -2.29 20.54
C PRO A 165 -7.95 -2.25 19.34
N LYS A 166 -8.54 -1.09 19.01
CA LYS A 166 -9.62 -0.96 18.00
C LYS A 166 -9.11 -1.07 16.56
N VAL A 167 -7.90 -0.57 16.31
CA VAL A 167 -7.32 -0.58 14.96
C VAL A 167 -5.94 -1.23 15.03
N ARG A 168 -5.72 -2.25 14.23
CA ARG A 168 -4.40 -2.87 14.06
C ARG A 168 -3.69 -2.21 12.88
N VAL A 169 -2.44 -1.82 13.07
CA VAL A 169 -1.64 -1.17 12.03
C VAL A 169 -0.39 -2.02 11.76
N ASN A 170 -0.25 -2.45 10.51
CA ASN A 170 0.84 -3.32 10.07
C ASN A 170 1.55 -2.70 8.86
N CYS A 171 2.83 -3.04 8.72
CA CYS A 171 3.66 -2.65 7.58
C CYS A 171 4.24 -3.91 6.93
N LEU A 172 4.07 -4.02 5.62
CA LEU A 172 4.70 -5.04 4.79
C LEU A 172 5.94 -4.43 4.13
N ALA A 173 7.05 -5.16 4.16
CA ALA A 173 8.29 -4.78 3.49
C ALA A 173 8.60 -5.78 2.36
N PRO A 174 7.93 -5.66 1.20
CA PRO A 174 8.16 -6.58 0.10
C PRO A 174 9.58 -6.44 -0.47
N ALA A 175 10.07 -7.53 -1.02
CA ALA A 175 11.18 -7.54 -1.95
C ALA A 175 10.74 -6.99 -3.32
N LEU A 176 11.59 -7.13 -4.35
CA LEU A 176 11.24 -6.72 -5.70
C LEU A 176 10.05 -7.58 -6.19
N THR A 177 8.91 -6.95 -6.36
CA THR A 177 7.65 -7.58 -6.77
C THR A 177 7.33 -7.20 -8.21
N ASP A 178 6.92 -8.16 -9.02
CA ASP A 178 6.55 -7.93 -10.42
C ASP A 178 5.27 -7.09 -10.50
N THR A 179 5.47 -5.81 -10.78
CA THR A 179 4.43 -4.79 -10.90
C THR A 179 4.80 -3.81 -12.00
N PRO A 180 3.83 -3.07 -12.56
CA PRO A 180 4.15 -2.01 -13.53
C PRO A 180 5.15 -0.97 -13.00
N LEU A 181 5.20 -0.74 -11.69
CA LEU A 181 6.17 0.16 -11.07
C LEU A 181 7.60 -0.38 -11.15
N ALA A 182 7.77 -1.69 -11.09
CA ALA A 182 9.06 -2.37 -11.13
C ALA A 182 9.43 -2.90 -12.53
N ALA A 183 8.59 -2.70 -13.55
CA ALA A 183 8.75 -3.29 -14.89
C ALA A 183 10.12 -2.97 -15.54
N SER A 184 10.66 -1.76 -15.30
CA SER A 184 11.97 -1.39 -15.85
C SER A 184 13.13 -2.22 -15.30
N PHE A 185 12.96 -2.90 -14.16
CA PHE A 185 14.00 -3.78 -13.58
C PHE A 185 13.98 -5.19 -14.14
N PHE A 186 12.89 -5.56 -14.81
CA PHE A 186 12.72 -6.88 -15.43
C PHE A 186 12.98 -6.87 -16.94
N SER A 187 13.15 -5.69 -17.57
CA SER A 187 13.18 -5.52 -19.02
C SER A 187 14.52 -5.81 -19.68
N THR A 188 15.62 -6.02 -18.94
CA THR A 188 16.93 -6.31 -19.48
C THR A 188 17.65 -7.36 -18.65
N ASP A 189 18.01 -8.49 -19.29
CA ASP A 189 18.82 -9.56 -18.66
C ASP A 189 20.21 -9.08 -18.21
N GLU A 190 20.75 -8.01 -18.80
CA GLU A 190 22.05 -7.45 -18.47
C GLU A 190 22.03 -6.51 -17.23
N ASN A 191 20.88 -5.96 -16.86
CA ASN A 191 20.73 -5.04 -15.73
C ASN A 191 20.20 -5.70 -14.44
N VAL A 192 20.18 -7.02 -14.39
CA VAL A 192 19.87 -7.74 -13.17
C VAL A 192 21.03 -7.52 -12.19
N LEU A 193 20.90 -6.47 -11.38
CA LEU A 193 21.88 -6.21 -10.31
C LEU A 193 22.08 -7.50 -9.49
N PRO A 194 23.30 -7.84 -9.08
CA PRO A 194 23.61 -9.12 -8.43
C PRO A 194 22.67 -9.49 -7.27
N TRP A 195 22.12 -8.49 -6.58
CA TRP A 195 21.16 -8.66 -5.50
C TRP A 195 19.73 -8.98 -5.96
N THR A 196 19.35 -8.68 -7.23
CA THR A 196 18.03 -9.05 -7.75
C THR A 196 17.95 -10.52 -8.17
N ARG A 197 19.10 -11.18 -8.44
CA ARG A 197 19.15 -12.61 -8.73
C ARG A 197 18.73 -13.48 -7.57
N SER A 198 18.98 -13.03 -6.33
CA SER A 198 18.59 -13.77 -5.12
C SER A 198 17.10 -13.60 -4.75
N ILE A 199 16.37 -12.70 -5.43
CA ILE A 199 15.00 -12.31 -5.07
C ILE A 199 14.00 -12.72 -6.15
N ARG A 200 14.37 -13.46 -7.19
CA ARG A 200 13.40 -14.13 -8.08
C ARG A 200 12.67 -15.23 -7.30
N LEU A 201 11.81 -14.80 -6.41
CA LEU A 201 10.82 -15.68 -5.79
C LEU A 201 9.63 -15.73 -6.74
N GLY A 202 9.50 -16.85 -7.43
CA GLY A 202 8.35 -17.13 -8.28
C GLY A 202 7.04 -17.13 -7.49
N GLU A 203 5.93 -17.40 -8.15
CA GLU A 203 4.50 -17.48 -7.79
C GLU A 203 4.07 -17.52 -6.30
N ARG A 204 5.02 -17.74 -5.37
CA ARG A 204 4.79 -17.77 -3.91
C ARG A 204 4.61 -16.39 -3.27
N GLU A 205 5.07 -15.30 -3.91
CA GLU A 205 4.92 -13.95 -3.32
C GLU A 205 3.48 -13.44 -3.38
N HIS A 206 2.71 -13.81 -4.40
CA HIS A 206 1.27 -13.59 -4.41
C HIS A 206 0.58 -14.26 -3.21
N GLN A 207 1.10 -15.43 -2.79
CA GLN A 207 0.60 -16.14 -1.60
C GLN A 207 1.09 -15.53 -0.29
N LEU A 208 2.29 -14.92 -0.24
CA LEU A 208 2.82 -14.26 0.97
C LEU A 208 2.04 -12.99 1.31
N ILE A 209 1.64 -12.18 0.35
CA ILE A 209 0.73 -11.06 0.58
C ILE A 209 -0.60 -11.57 1.16
N TRP A 210 -1.08 -12.68 0.66
CA TRP A 210 -2.30 -13.35 1.15
C TRP A 210 -2.15 -13.93 2.56
N LEU A 211 -1.02 -14.57 2.86
CA LEU A 211 -0.71 -15.12 4.19
C LEU A 211 -0.53 -14.02 5.23
N THR A 212 0.10 -12.90 4.87
CA THR A 212 0.29 -11.79 5.79
C THR A 212 -1.02 -11.06 6.07
N TRP A 213 -1.92 -10.97 5.09
CA TRP A 213 -3.30 -10.51 5.31
C TRP A 213 -4.07 -11.46 6.25
N ARG A 214 -3.88 -12.79 6.13
CA ARG A 214 -4.47 -13.79 7.04
C ARG A 214 -3.94 -13.69 8.48
N LEU A 215 -2.69 -13.32 8.68
CA LEU A 215 -2.12 -13.08 10.01
C LEU A 215 -2.56 -11.73 10.61
N CYS A 216 -3.17 -10.88 9.80
CA CYS A 216 -3.75 -9.62 10.21
C CYS A 216 -5.25 -9.70 10.59
N TYR A 217 -5.88 -10.88 10.47
CA TYR A 217 -7.25 -11.16 10.92
C TYR A 217 -7.30 -12.05 12.14
#